data_351946473de163d0404bca381287c867
#
_entry.id   351946473de163d0404bca381287c867
#
_cell.length_a   1.000
_cell.length_b   1.000
_cell.length_c   1.000
_cell.angle_alpha   90.00
_cell.angle_beta   90.00
_cell.angle_gamma   90.00
#
_symmetry.space_group_name_H-M   'P 1'
#
loop_
_entity.id
_entity.type
_entity.pdbx_description
1 polymer ?
#
loop_
_entity_poly.entity_id
_entity_poly.type
_entity_poly.pdbx_seq_one_letter_code
_entity_poly.pdbx_strand_id
1 'polypeptide(L)'
;MVKKVRQSFADLMLELAKKDKKLVVVVGDISHGILKPFAAYCPDRYYNIGICEPSTVNLAAGLSKSGLNPVVHTITPFITERSYEQIKLDFGYQKLDVNIITVGGAFDYSKLGCSHHCYSDVSL
;
A
#
# COMPACT_ATOMS: atom_id res chain seq x y z
N MET A 1 -21.94 -5.70 -14.70
CA MET A 1 -20.61 -6.34 -14.67
C MET A 1 -19.97 -6.03 -13.32
N VAL A 2 -19.59 -7.05 -12.55
CA VAL A 2 -18.97 -6.85 -11.23
C VAL A 2 -17.57 -6.25 -11.45
N LYS A 3 -17.31 -5.11 -10.82
CA LYS A 3 -16.02 -4.42 -10.90
C LYS A 3 -14.95 -5.23 -10.15
N LYS A 4 -13.76 -5.37 -10.72
CA LYS A 4 -12.65 -6.04 -10.02
C LYS A 4 -12.26 -5.23 -8.78
N VAL A 5 -11.98 -5.90 -7.66
CA VAL A 5 -11.65 -5.26 -6.36
C VAL A 5 -10.53 -4.23 -6.49
N ARG A 6 -9.46 -4.55 -7.24
CA ARG A 6 -8.35 -3.58 -7.48
C ARG A 6 -8.81 -2.31 -8.21
N GLN A 7 -9.75 -2.43 -9.15
CA GLN A 7 -10.27 -1.25 -9.84
C GLN A 7 -11.12 -0.40 -8.89
N SER A 8 -11.91 -1.03 -8.02
CA SER A 8 -12.67 -0.33 -6.98
C SER A 8 -11.76 0.43 -6.02
N PHE A 9 -10.63 -0.17 -5.64
CA PHE A 9 -9.60 0.51 -4.85
C PHE A 9 -9.06 1.75 -5.56
N ALA A 10 -8.64 1.63 -6.82
CA ALA A 10 -8.08 2.76 -7.57
C ALA A 10 -9.07 3.92 -7.73
N ASP A 11 -10.34 3.59 -8.00
CA ASP A 11 -11.39 4.61 -8.13
C ASP A 11 -11.68 5.29 -6.79
N LEU A 12 -11.72 4.53 -5.69
CA LEU A 12 -11.88 5.07 -4.35
C LEU A 12 -10.74 6.02 -3.98
N MET A 13 -9.50 5.66 -4.29
CA MET A 13 -8.36 6.56 -4.04
C MET A 13 -8.51 7.88 -4.79
N LEU A 14 -8.93 7.85 -6.05
CA LEU A 14 -9.19 9.08 -6.82
C LEU A 14 -10.33 9.92 -6.23
N GLU A 15 -11.42 9.29 -5.79
CA GLU A 15 -12.53 9.99 -5.13
C GLU A 15 -12.10 10.65 -3.81
N LEU A 16 -11.37 9.91 -2.98
CA LEU A 16 -10.86 10.41 -1.70
C LEU A 16 -9.85 11.54 -1.90
N ALA A 17 -8.98 11.45 -2.91
CA ALA A 17 -8.01 12.49 -3.22
C ALA A 17 -8.64 13.85 -3.55
N LYS A 18 -9.86 13.83 -4.09
CA LYS A 18 -10.62 15.07 -4.36
C LYS A 18 -11.13 15.74 -3.08
N LYS A 19 -11.42 14.94 -2.05
CA LYS A 19 -11.99 15.39 -0.77
C LYS A 19 -10.89 15.64 0.28
N ASP A 20 -9.85 14.81 0.31
CA ASP A 20 -8.75 14.89 1.26
C ASP A 20 -7.44 15.25 0.54
N LYS A 21 -6.93 16.45 0.81
CA LYS A 21 -5.66 16.94 0.25
C LYS A 21 -4.43 16.31 0.91
N LYS A 22 -4.60 15.65 2.05
CA LYS A 22 -3.55 14.96 2.79
C LYS A 22 -3.34 13.51 2.33
N LEU A 23 -4.29 12.94 1.60
CA LEU A 23 -4.20 11.58 1.08
C LEU A 23 -3.03 11.43 0.12
N VAL A 24 -2.16 10.47 0.41
CA VAL A 24 -0.99 10.11 -0.41
C VAL A 24 -1.03 8.61 -0.68
N VAL A 25 -0.72 8.20 -1.91
CA VAL A 25 -0.64 6.78 -2.28
C VAL A 25 0.81 6.41 -2.55
N VAL A 26 1.30 5.39 -1.84
CA VAL A 26 2.65 4.83 -1.99
C VAL A 26 2.54 3.39 -2.48
N VAL A 27 3.19 3.07 -3.58
CA VAL A 27 3.11 1.72 -4.19
C VAL A 27 4.48 1.09 -4.36
N GLY A 28 4.51 -0.24 -4.26
CA GLY A 28 5.68 -1.08 -4.51
C GLY A 28 5.62 -1.74 -5.89
N ASP A 29 5.72 -0.93 -6.95
CA ASP A 29 5.74 -1.36 -8.35
C ASP A 29 4.55 -2.23 -8.79
N ILE A 30 3.36 -1.93 -8.28
CA ILE A 30 2.13 -2.67 -8.56
C ILE A 30 0.98 -1.72 -8.90
N SER A 31 0.00 -2.22 -9.67
CA SER A 31 -1.27 -1.54 -9.96
C SER A 31 -1.16 -0.18 -10.68
N HIS A 32 -0.01 0.15 -11.26
CA HIS A 32 0.19 1.46 -11.89
C HIS A 32 -0.78 1.74 -13.05
N GLY A 33 -1.16 0.72 -13.80
CA GLY A 33 -2.12 0.90 -14.91
C GLY A 33 -3.46 1.45 -14.45
N ILE A 34 -3.99 0.91 -13.35
CA ILE A 34 -5.28 1.33 -12.77
C ILE A 34 -5.17 2.60 -11.93
N LEU A 35 -3.99 2.91 -11.37
CA LEU A 35 -3.73 4.12 -10.59
C LEU A 35 -3.31 5.33 -11.44
N LYS A 36 -3.15 5.19 -12.76
CA LYS A 36 -2.85 6.31 -13.67
C LYS A 36 -3.78 7.51 -13.49
N PRO A 37 -5.12 7.35 -13.33
CA PRO A 37 -6.00 8.51 -13.10
C PRO A 37 -5.69 9.26 -11.81
N PHE A 38 -5.33 8.54 -10.74
CA PHE A 38 -4.88 9.15 -9.47
C PHE A 38 -3.57 9.92 -9.67
N ALA A 39 -2.57 9.28 -10.27
CA ALA A 39 -1.27 9.89 -10.52
C ALA A 39 -1.34 11.13 -11.42
N ALA A 40 -2.25 11.13 -12.40
CA ALA A 40 -2.50 12.29 -13.26
C ALA A 40 -3.20 13.42 -12.53
N TYR A 41 -4.13 13.10 -11.61
CA TYR A 41 -4.88 14.09 -10.85
C TYR A 41 -4.04 14.79 -9.76
N CYS A 42 -3.16 14.03 -9.10
CA CYS A 42 -2.31 14.54 -8.02
C CYS A 42 -0.91 13.89 -8.05
N PRO A 43 -0.07 14.28 -9.02
CA PRO A 43 1.25 13.66 -9.23
C PRO A 43 2.19 13.81 -8.04
N ASP A 44 2.06 14.86 -7.27
CA ASP A 44 2.79 15.15 -6.03
C ASP A 44 2.36 14.32 -4.82
N ARG A 45 1.33 13.48 -4.97
CA ARG A 45 0.78 12.61 -3.93
C ARG A 45 0.75 11.13 -4.34
N TYR A 46 1.46 10.78 -5.40
CA TYR A 46 1.63 9.41 -5.88
C TYR A 46 3.11 9.05 -5.94
N TYR A 47 3.51 8.06 -5.17
CA TYR A 47 4.89 7.59 -5.11
C TYR A 47 4.97 6.11 -5.44
N ASN A 48 5.62 5.77 -6.54
CA ASN A 48 6.06 4.40 -6.82
C ASN A 48 7.56 4.32 -6.51
N ILE A 49 7.92 3.67 -5.42
CA ILE A 49 9.31 3.58 -4.98
C ILE A 49 9.97 2.25 -5.35
N GLY A 50 9.29 1.46 -6.18
CA GLY A 50 9.79 0.15 -6.60
C GLY A 50 9.54 -0.94 -5.55
N ILE A 51 10.18 -2.09 -5.76
CA ILE A 51 10.05 -3.28 -4.91
C ILE A 51 11.02 -3.14 -3.72
N CYS A 52 10.59 -2.39 -2.71
CA CYS A 52 11.39 -2.13 -1.51
C CYS A 52 10.45 -1.88 -0.30
N GLU A 53 9.82 -2.92 0.19
CA GLU A 53 8.76 -2.82 1.20
C GLU A 53 9.22 -2.20 2.53
N PRO A 54 10.41 -2.51 3.08
CA PRO A 54 10.90 -1.82 4.28
C PRO A 54 11.00 -0.31 4.09
N SER A 55 11.52 0.15 2.94
CA SER A 55 11.60 1.58 2.61
C SER A 55 10.22 2.19 2.38
N THR A 56 9.27 1.42 1.84
CA THR A 56 7.87 1.84 1.69
C THR A 56 7.24 2.14 3.05
N VAL A 57 7.47 1.28 4.04
CA VAL A 57 6.98 1.48 5.41
C VAL A 57 7.62 2.72 6.03
N ASN A 58 8.95 2.85 5.95
CA ASN A 58 9.67 4.00 6.50
C ASN A 58 9.19 5.33 5.87
N LEU A 59 8.99 5.35 4.54
CA LEU A 59 8.46 6.53 3.85
C LEU A 59 7.04 6.87 4.33
N ALA A 60 6.15 5.86 4.41
CA ALA A 60 4.79 6.07 4.87
C ALA A 60 4.75 6.57 6.32
N ALA A 61 5.61 6.07 7.19
CA ALA A 61 5.76 6.56 8.55
C ALA A 61 6.16 8.05 8.59
N GLY A 62 7.14 8.43 7.78
CA GLY A 62 7.57 9.83 7.66
C GLY A 62 6.46 10.75 7.14
N LEU A 63 5.69 10.29 6.13
CA LEU A 63 4.54 11.02 5.61
C LEU A 63 3.44 11.18 6.66
N SER A 64 3.09 10.11 7.40
CA SER A 64 2.12 10.18 8.49
C SER A 64 2.57 11.14 9.59
N LYS A 65 3.83 11.06 10.00
CA LYS A 65 4.41 11.96 11.00
C LYS A 65 4.42 13.43 10.55
N SER A 66 4.44 13.67 9.25
CA SER A 66 4.33 15.01 8.66
C SER A 66 2.89 15.50 8.52
N GLY A 67 1.92 14.74 9.00
CA GLY A 67 0.49 15.11 8.99
C GLY A 67 -0.24 14.77 7.70
N LEU A 68 0.34 13.90 6.87
CA LEU A 68 -0.31 13.34 5.68
C LEU A 68 -1.02 12.01 6.01
N ASN A 69 -1.91 11.56 5.14
CA ASN A 69 -2.65 10.32 5.27
C ASN A 69 -2.15 9.30 4.23
N PRO A 70 -1.08 8.55 4.50
CA PRO A 70 -0.53 7.60 3.55
C PRO A 70 -1.38 6.33 3.44
N VAL A 71 -1.56 5.89 2.20
CA VAL A 71 -2.09 4.57 1.85
C VAL A 71 -1.00 3.81 1.11
N VAL A 72 -0.51 2.75 1.71
CA VAL A 72 0.48 1.84 1.13
C VAL A 72 -0.22 0.74 0.34
N HIS A 73 0.23 0.46 -0.87
CA HIS A 73 -0.32 -0.60 -1.69
C HIS A 73 0.77 -1.46 -2.33
N THR A 74 0.78 -2.75 -1.98
CA THR A 74 1.73 -3.74 -2.50
C THR A 74 1.17 -5.17 -2.37
N ILE A 75 2.01 -6.19 -2.58
CA ILE A 75 1.66 -7.61 -2.45
C ILE A 75 1.78 -8.03 -0.98
N THR A 76 0.81 -8.79 -0.49
CA THR A 76 0.64 -9.13 0.93
C THR A 76 1.90 -9.74 1.56
N PRO A 77 2.45 -10.90 1.12
CA PRO A 77 3.61 -11.49 1.79
C PRO A 77 4.83 -10.57 1.80
N PHE A 78 4.96 -9.70 0.81
CA PHE A 78 6.13 -8.83 0.72
C PHE A 78 6.10 -7.71 1.75
N ILE A 79 4.95 -7.10 2.00
CA ILE A 79 4.85 -6.07 3.03
C ILE A 79 4.82 -6.68 4.44
N THR A 80 4.15 -7.81 4.63
CA THR A 80 4.02 -8.42 5.95
C THR A 80 5.32 -9.08 6.41
N GLU A 81 5.98 -9.85 5.55
CA GLU A 81 7.14 -10.65 5.96
C GLU A 81 8.45 -9.87 5.85
N ARG A 82 8.65 -9.08 4.79
CA ARG A 82 9.88 -8.31 4.61
C ARG A 82 9.97 -7.06 5.46
N SER A 83 8.83 -6.50 5.88
CA SER A 83 8.76 -5.23 6.61
C SER A 83 8.18 -5.35 8.01
N TYR A 84 8.12 -6.56 8.54
CA TYR A 84 7.53 -6.82 9.86
C TYR A 84 8.13 -5.91 10.95
N GLU A 85 9.44 -5.79 11.00
CA GLU A 85 10.12 -4.95 11.97
C GLU A 85 9.75 -3.47 11.79
N GLN A 86 9.76 -2.97 10.56
CA GLN A 86 9.40 -1.57 10.29
C GLN A 86 7.95 -1.28 10.65
N ILE A 87 7.01 -2.17 10.32
CA ILE A 87 5.61 -2.01 10.72
C ILE A 87 5.49 -1.96 12.24
N LYS A 88 6.15 -2.87 12.95
CA LYS A 88 6.16 -2.90 14.42
C LYS A 88 6.72 -1.61 15.03
N LEU A 89 7.85 -1.14 14.54
CA LEU A 89 8.56 0.01 15.12
C LEU A 89 7.98 1.34 14.63
N ASP A 90 7.77 1.48 13.31
CA ASP A 90 7.37 2.75 12.74
C ASP A 90 5.87 3.02 12.89
N PHE A 91 5.01 2.04 12.63
CA PHE A 91 3.58 2.24 12.78
C PHE A 91 3.10 1.93 14.20
N GLY A 92 3.42 0.74 14.72
CA GLY A 92 2.93 0.28 16.00
C GLY A 92 3.52 1.06 17.18
N TYR A 93 4.84 1.07 17.34
CA TYR A 93 5.50 1.71 18.48
C TYR A 93 5.32 3.24 18.47
N GLN A 94 5.43 3.87 17.31
CA GLN A 94 5.23 5.33 17.18
C GLN A 94 3.75 5.74 17.10
N LYS A 95 2.81 4.79 17.04
CA LYS A 95 1.35 5.01 16.96
C LYS A 95 0.98 5.92 15.79
N LEU A 96 1.50 5.63 14.61
CA LEU A 96 1.22 6.38 13.39
C LEU A 96 0.03 5.81 12.62
N ASP A 97 -0.80 6.69 12.09
CA ASP A 97 -1.94 6.31 11.25
C ASP A 97 -1.48 6.07 9.81
N VAL A 98 -1.45 4.80 9.41
CA VAL A 98 -1.14 4.37 8.05
C VAL A 98 -2.12 3.29 7.61
N ASN A 99 -2.62 3.38 6.39
CA ASN A 99 -3.47 2.35 5.80
C ASN A 99 -2.62 1.47 4.88
N ILE A 100 -2.64 0.15 5.09
CA ILE A 100 -1.99 -0.82 4.23
C ILE A 100 -3.08 -1.59 3.48
N ILE A 101 -3.11 -1.45 2.16
CA ILE A 101 -4.05 -2.14 1.27
C ILE A 101 -3.25 -3.09 0.39
N THR A 102 -3.44 -4.37 0.57
CA THR A 102 -2.65 -5.39 -0.11
C THR A 102 -3.44 -6.21 -1.12
N VAL A 103 -2.72 -6.95 -1.95
CA VAL A 103 -3.26 -7.96 -2.86
C VAL A 103 -2.47 -9.26 -2.73
N GLY A 104 -3.10 -10.39 -3.04
CA GLY A 104 -2.43 -11.68 -3.03
C GLY A 104 -2.22 -12.24 -1.62
N GLY A 105 -3.24 -12.17 -0.77
CA GLY A 105 -3.25 -12.87 0.51
C GLY A 105 -3.44 -14.37 0.36
N ALA A 106 -3.14 -15.14 1.41
CA ALA A 106 -3.22 -16.60 1.44
C ALA A 106 -2.56 -17.25 0.21
N PHE A 107 -3.32 -17.94 -0.62
CA PHE A 107 -2.87 -18.66 -1.81
C PHE A 107 -3.32 -18.01 -3.13
N ASP A 108 -3.70 -16.76 -3.15
CA ASP A 108 -4.19 -16.08 -4.37
C ASP A 108 -3.20 -16.19 -5.54
N TYR A 109 -1.91 -16.18 -5.25
CA TYR A 109 -0.83 -16.33 -6.22
C TYR A 109 -0.17 -17.71 -6.17
N SER A 110 -0.92 -18.77 -5.90
CA SER A 110 -0.41 -20.14 -5.75
C SER A 110 0.49 -20.61 -6.88
N LYS A 111 0.20 -20.21 -8.11
CA LYS A 111 1.00 -20.54 -9.31
C LYS A 111 2.41 -19.92 -9.30
N LEU A 112 2.66 -18.91 -8.50
CA LEU A 112 3.95 -18.23 -8.39
C LEU A 112 4.86 -18.85 -7.30
N GLY A 113 4.34 -19.83 -6.56
CA GLY A 113 5.08 -20.56 -5.55
C GLY A 113 5.12 -19.90 -4.18
N CYS A 114 5.87 -20.48 -3.27
CA CYS A 114 5.86 -20.12 -1.84
C CYS A 114 6.24 -18.66 -1.54
N SER A 115 7.04 -18.03 -2.39
CA SER A 115 7.40 -16.61 -2.22
C SER A 115 6.21 -15.64 -2.31
N HIS A 116 5.08 -16.09 -2.87
CA HIS A 116 3.86 -15.30 -3.03
C HIS A 116 2.70 -15.83 -2.17
N HIS A 117 2.94 -16.86 -1.35
CA HIS A 117 1.97 -17.30 -0.36
C HIS A 117 2.09 -16.43 0.90
N CYS A 118 0.99 -16.17 1.56
CA CYS A 118 0.97 -15.41 2.80
C CYS A 118 0.18 -16.16 3.87
N TYR A 119 0.84 -16.51 4.96
CA TYR A 119 0.23 -17.20 6.10
C TYR A 119 0.21 -16.34 7.36
N SER A 120 0.94 -15.23 7.34
CA SER A 120 1.28 -14.42 8.51
C SER A 120 0.54 -13.09 8.57
N ASP A 121 -0.21 -12.71 7.54
CA ASP A 121 -0.88 -11.41 7.45
C ASP A 121 -1.90 -11.16 8.56
N VAL A 122 -2.59 -12.22 9.04
CA VAL A 122 -3.57 -12.10 10.14
C VAL A 122 -2.90 -12.01 11.52
N SER A 123 -1.65 -12.46 11.63
CA SER A 123 -0.89 -12.43 12.88
C SER A 123 -0.04 -11.17 13.07
N LEU A 124 0.05 -10.34 12.04
CA LEU A 124 0.72 -9.06 12.07
C LEU A 124 -0.10 -8.03 12.85
#